data_578487331bed13b7fa8744d9c8bdfdf5
#
_entry.id   578487331bed13b7fa8744d9c8bdfdf5
#
_cell.length_a   1.000
_cell.length_b   1.000
_cell.length_c   1.000
_cell.angle_alpha   90.00
_cell.angle_beta   90.00
_cell.angle_gamma   90.00
#
_symmetry.space_group_name_H-M   'P 1'
#
loop_
_entity.id
_entity.type
_entity.pdbx_description
1 polymer ?
#
loop_
_entity_poly.entity_id
_entity_poly.type
_entity_poly.pdbx_seq_one_letter_code
_entity_poly.pdbx_strand_id
1 'polypeptide(L)'
;SGYRWILDPIDGTKSFISGVPLYGTLIGVEREGRSVVGVIHIPGLGETAYAAIGEGAWYVKGNASPRPARVSKKPTLREGLFCTSEVRNFERIGRRDAYDKLQAAARISRSWGDAYGYLLVATGRAELMVDPMMHVWDCAALQPVIEEAGGTFTDWNGTPTIHATNSIATNGLVLDEVLTITRQA
;
A
#
# COMPACT_ATOMS: atom_id res chain seq x y z
N SER A 1 -15.41 -23.41 5.81
CA SER A 1 -15.39 -22.30 6.79
C SER A 1 -15.53 -20.93 6.15
N GLY A 2 -15.42 -20.81 4.82
CA GLY A 2 -15.54 -19.54 4.08
C GLY A 2 -14.36 -18.58 4.24
N TYR A 3 -13.31 -18.94 4.99
CA TYR A 3 -12.10 -18.13 5.13
C TYR A 3 -10.96 -18.70 4.28
N ARG A 4 -10.21 -17.80 3.60
CA ARG A 4 -8.99 -18.11 2.85
C ARG A 4 -7.83 -17.30 3.38
N TRP A 5 -6.77 -17.98 3.81
CA TRP A 5 -5.50 -17.35 4.16
C TRP A 5 -4.69 -17.12 2.89
N ILE A 6 -4.17 -15.91 2.74
CA ILE A 6 -3.38 -15.47 1.61
C ILE A 6 -2.09 -14.90 2.18
N LEU A 7 -0.95 -15.48 1.80
CA LEU A 7 0.35 -15.11 2.36
C LEU A 7 1.31 -14.75 1.24
N ASP A 8 2.09 -13.68 1.47
CA ASP A 8 3.36 -13.45 0.81
C ASP A 8 4.46 -13.49 1.89
N PRO A 9 5.27 -14.54 1.91
CA PRO A 9 6.30 -14.70 2.96
C PRO A 9 7.44 -13.70 2.82
N ILE A 10 7.79 -13.25 1.58
CA ILE A 10 8.86 -12.31 1.31
C ILE A 10 8.44 -11.37 0.17
N ASP A 11 7.58 -10.42 0.48
CA ASP A 11 7.28 -9.30 -0.41
C ASP A 11 8.47 -8.34 -0.48
N GLY A 12 8.77 -7.83 -1.67
CA GLY A 12 9.99 -7.05 -1.89
C GLY A 12 11.25 -7.92 -2.01
N THR A 13 11.15 -9.03 -2.73
CA THR A 13 12.27 -9.99 -2.93
C THR A 13 13.56 -9.32 -3.41
N LYS A 14 13.48 -8.26 -4.23
CA LYS A 14 14.66 -7.51 -4.68
C LYS A 14 15.37 -6.79 -3.53
N SER A 15 14.61 -6.21 -2.61
CA SER A 15 15.14 -5.62 -1.38
C SER A 15 15.79 -6.70 -0.51
N PHE A 16 15.12 -7.84 -0.33
CA PHE A 16 15.63 -8.95 0.46
C PHE A 16 16.97 -9.48 -0.04
N ILE A 17 17.09 -9.84 -1.34
CA ILE A 17 18.34 -10.37 -1.91
C ILE A 17 19.47 -9.33 -1.97
N SER A 18 19.13 -8.04 -1.93
CA SER A 18 20.10 -6.93 -1.91
C SER A 18 20.51 -6.50 -0.50
N GLY A 19 19.99 -7.16 0.55
CA GLY A 19 20.28 -6.81 1.94
C GLY A 19 19.65 -5.49 2.39
N VAL A 20 18.65 -4.98 1.66
CA VAL A 20 17.91 -3.76 2.01
C VAL A 20 16.76 -4.13 2.94
N PRO A 21 16.59 -3.49 4.11
CA PRO A 21 15.61 -3.91 5.13
C PRO A 21 14.15 -3.50 4.80
N LEU A 22 13.82 -3.25 3.54
CA LEU A 22 12.50 -2.80 3.07
C LEU A 22 11.68 -3.95 2.45
N TYR A 23 11.90 -5.17 2.90
CA TYR A 23 11.08 -6.33 2.54
C TYR A 23 10.10 -6.66 3.66
N GLY A 24 8.99 -7.31 3.33
CA GLY A 24 7.94 -7.60 4.28
C GLY A 24 7.40 -9.01 4.20
N THR A 25 6.68 -9.43 5.24
CA THR A 25 5.79 -10.58 5.23
C THR A 25 4.35 -10.05 5.28
N LEU A 26 3.53 -10.50 4.33
CA LEU A 26 2.13 -10.11 4.22
C LEU A 26 1.22 -11.29 4.56
N ILE A 27 0.24 -11.05 5.43
CA ILE A 27 -0.78 -12.03 5.79
C ILE A 27 -2.15 -11.40 5.62
N GLY A 28 -2.94 -11.92 4.69
CA GLY A 28 -4.33 -11.53 4.49
C GLY A 28 -5.28 -12.67 4.82
N VAL A 29 -6.46 -12.35 5.32
CA VAL A 29 -7.57 -13.30 5.45
C VAL A 29 -8.75 -12.78 4.65
N GLU A 30 -9.16 -13.55 3.66
CA GLU A 30 -10.32 -13.26 2.83
C GLU A 30 -11.53 -14.06 3.30
N ARG A 31 -12.70 -13.42 3.29
CA ARG A 31 -14.01 -14.04 3.48
C ARG A 31 -14.97 -13.50 2.44
N GLU A 32 -15.62 -14.42 1.69
CA GLU A 32 -16.65 -14.06 0.70
C GLU A 32 -16.16 -13.00 -0.32
N GLY A 33 -14.92 -13.12 -0.78
CA GLY A 33 -14.32 -12.22 -1.78
C GLY A 33 -13.80 -10.89 -1.22
N ARG A 34 -13.88 -10.66 0.09
CA ARG A 34 -13.39 -9.45 0.75
C ARG A 34 -12.28 -9.79 1.75
N SER A 35 -11.20 -9.03 1.73
CA SER A 35 -10.17 -9.15 2.77
C SER A 35 -10.68 -8.55 4.08
N VAL A 36 -10.61 -9.34 5.16
CA VAL A 36 -11.18 -8.97 6.47
C VAL A 36 -10.14 -8.81 7.57
N VAL A 37 -8.94 -9.39 7.40
CA VAL A 37 -7.79 -9.21 8.30
C VAL A 37 -6.55 -8.99 7.46
N GLY A 38 -5.67 -8.10 7.90
CA GLY A 38 -4.38 -7.84 7.26
C GLY A 38 -3.26 -7.64 8.26
N VAL A 39 -2.07 -8.14 7.92
CA VAL A 39 -0.82 -7.87 8.64
C VAL A 39 0.26 -7.54 7.62
N ILE A 40 0.92 -6.40 7.83
CA ILE A 40 2.12 -5.96 7.11
C ILE A 40 3.26 -5.97 8.14
N HIS A 41 4.20 -6.90 8.01
CA HIS A 41 5.35 -6.98 8.90
C HIS A 41 6.65 -6.74 8.14
N ILE A 42 7.45 -5.78 8.60
CA ILE A 42 8.78 -5.43 8.03
C ILE A 42 9.85 -5.89 9.03
N PRO A 43 10.33 -7.13 8.92
CA PRO A 43 11.21 -7.72 9.94
C PRO A 43 12.54 -6.98 10.09
N GLY A 44 13.11 -6.47 9.00
CA GLY A 44 14.37 -5.72 9.04
C GLY A 44 14.30 -4.41 9.82
N LEU A 45 13.10 -3.85 10.00
CA LEU A 45 12.87 -2.60 10.76
C LEU A 45 12.13 -2.84 12.09
N GLY A 46 11.66 -4.08 12.35
CA GLY A 46 10.84 -4.40 13.49
C GLY A 46 9.51 -3.64 13.50
N GLU A 47 8.96 -3.30 12.33
CA GLU A 47 7.71 -2.57 12.19
C GLU A 47 6.58 -3.51 11.76
N THR A 48 5.41 -3.39 12.39
CA THR A 48 4.21 -4.14 12.03
C THR A 48 3.00 -3.23 12.03
N ALA A 49 2.21 -3.28 10.95
CA ALA A 49 0.85 -2.74 10.93
C ALA A 49 -0.13 -3.90 10.73
N TYR A 50 -1.25 -3.88 11.46
CA TYR A 50 -2.28 -4.91 11.35
C TYR A 50 -3.66 -4.33 11.59
N ALA A 51 -4.67 -4.99 11.01
CA ALA A 51 -6.06 -4.58 11.14
C ALA A 51 -7.01 -5.76 10.98
N ALA A 52 -8.21 -5.62 11.54
CA ALA A 52 -9.37 -6.39 11.17
C ALA A 52 -10.54 -5.42 10.94
N ILE A 53 -11.42 -5.76 9.98
CA ILE A 53 -12.56 -4.90 9.62
C ILE A 53 -13.42 -4.59 10.85
N GLY A 54 -13.62 -3.29 11.13
CA GLY A 54 -14.38 -2.76 12.26
C GLY A 54 -13.60 -2.64 13.57
N GLU A 55 -12.33 -3.10 13.64
CA GLU A 55 -11.50 -3.08 14.85
C GLU A 55 -10.39 -2.01 14.79
N GLY A 56 -10.32 -1.27 13.69
CA GLY A 56 -9.28 -0.27 13.42
C GLY A 56 -7.94 -0.88 13.04
N ALA A 57 -7.01 -0.01 12.61
CA ALA A 57 -5.65 -0.38 12.31
C ALA A 57 -4.70 -0.02 13.47
N TRP A 58 -3.70 -0.86 13.67
CA TRP A 58 -2.73 -0.77 14.75
C TRP A 58 -1.31 -0.86 14.21
N TYR A 59 -0.38 -0.20 14.87
CA TYR A 59 1.02 -0.16 14.53
C TYR A 59 1.90 -0.44 15.74
N VAL A 60 2.92 -1.27 15.54
CA VAL A 60 3.93 -1.62 16.54
C VAL A 60 5.32 -1.44 15.94
N LYS A 61 6.27 -0.97 16.75
CA LYS A 61 7.70 -0.95 16.41
C LYS A 61 8.52 -1.57 17.53
N GLY A 62 9.27 -2.64 17.21
CA GLY A 62 10.04 -3.40 18.18
C GLY A 62 9.15 -3.92 19.32
N ASN A 63 9.55 -3.65 20.55
CA ASN A 63 8.84 -4.07 21.77
C ASN A 63 7.88 -3.00 22.32
N ALA A 64 7.59 -1.94 21.55
CA ALA A 64 6.66 -0.91 21.99
C ALA A 64 5.22 -1.42 22.04
N SER A 65 4.39 -0.81 22.89
CA SER A 65 2.96 -1.12 22.91
C SER A 65 2.30 -0.72 21.59
N PRO A 66 1.29 -1.47 21.12
CA PRO A 66 0.52 -1.10 19.94
C PRO A 66 -0.11 0.29 20.09
N ARG A 67 -0.08 1.06 19.01
CA ARG A 67 -0.78 2.34 18.90
C ARG A 67 -1.66 2.36 17.65
N PRO A 68 -2.74 3.15 17.63
CA PRO A 68 -3.55 3.28 16.43
C PRO A 68 -2.70 3.74 15.24
N ALA A 69 -2.81 3.02 14.12
CA ALA A 69 -2.30 3.46 12.83
C ALA A 69 -3.34 4.41 12.21
N ARG A 70 -2.88 5.53 11.66
CA ARG A 70 -3.74 6.49 10.97
C ARG A 70 -2.99 7.08 9.78
N VAL A 71 -3.71 7.21 8.67
CA VAL A 71 -3.22 7.91 7.48
C VAL A 71 -3.00 9.39 7.76
N SER A 72 -2.26 10.06 6.88
CA SER A 72 -1.98 11.50 6.99
C SER A 72 -3.24 12.34 6.69
N LYS A 73 -3.17 13.63 7.05
CA LYS A 73 -4.24 14.60 6.80
C LYS A 73 -3.87 15.62 5.72
N LYS A 74 -2.79 15.39 4.95
CA LYS A 74 -2.39 16.29 3.87
C LYS A 74 -3.40 16.21 2.71
N PRO A 75 -3.94 17.34 2.26
CA PRO A 75 -5.07 17.35 1.33
C PRO A 75 -4.66 17.23 -0.15
N THR A 76 -3.37 17.37 -0.49
CA THR A 76 -2.89 17.40 -1.88
C THR A 76 -1.57 16.63 -2.03
N LEU A 77 -1.31 16.10 -3.23
CA LEU A 77 -0.02 15.47 -3.56
C LEU A 77 1.13 16.49 -3.49
N ARG A 78 0.87 17.76 -3.76
CA ARG A 78 1.87 18.84 -3.67
C ARG A 78 2.50 18.98 -2.27
N GLU A 79 1.84 18.50 -1.25
CA GLU A 79 2.36 18.45 0.12
C GLU A 79 2.87 17.05 0.49
N GLY A 80 2.61 16.06 -0.38
CA GLY A 80 2.71 14.65 -0.10
C GLY A 80 3.98 13.95 -0.59
N LEU A 81 4.13 12.73 -0.08
CA LEU A 81 5.08 11.74 -0.53
C LEU A 81 4.35 10.68 -1.36
N PHE A 82 4.79 10.52 -2.60
CA PHE A 82 4.43 9.44 -3.51
C PHE A 82 5.47 8.32 -3.45
N CYS A 83 5.02 7.09 -3.23
CA CYS A 83 5.84 5.88 -3.29
C CYS A 83 5.37 4.93 -4.39
N THR A 84 6.30 4.16 -4.94
CA THR A 84 6.07 3.02 -5.83
C THR A 84 7.18 1.99 -5.63
N SER A 85 6.96 0.74 -6.05
CA SER A 85 7.98 -0.31 -5.96
C SER A 85 9.02 -0.19 -7.08
N GLU A 86 8.59 -0.18 -8.34
CA GLU A 86 9.50 -0.11 -9.48
C GLU A 86 8.93 0.74 -10.62
N VAL A 87 9.64 1.83 -10.95
CA VAL A 87 9.26 2.76 -12.03
C VAL A 87 9.16 2.06 -13.40
N ARG A 88 10.05 1.09 -13.67
CA ARG A 88 10.04 0.33 -14.92
C ARG A 88 8.77 -0.49 -15.13
N ASN A 89 8.01 -0.81 -14.07
CA ASN A 89 6.73 -1.50 -14.21
C ASN A 89 5.68 -0.63 -14.90
N PHE A 90 5.72 0.70 -14.71
CA PHE A 90 4.86 1.62 -15.47
C PHE A 90 5.19 1.59 -16.97
N GLU A 91 6.47 1.49 -17.34
CA GLU A 91 6.89 1.36 -18.75
C GLU A 91 6.40 0.04 -19.34
N ARG A 92 6.52 -1.06 -18.60
CA ARG A 92 6.10 -2.40 -19.04
C ARG A 92 4.63 -2.50 -19.40
N ILE A 93 3.78 -1.73 -18.69
CA ILE A 93 2.34 -1.69 -18.97
C ILE A 93 1.94 -0.50 -19.86
N GLY A 94 2.92 0.24 -20.45
CA GLY A 94 2.65 1.39 -21.31
C GLY A 94 2.08 2.62 -20.62
N ARG A 95 2.32 2.77 -19.32
CA ARG A 95 1.75 3.84 -18.47
C ARG A 95 2.83 4.72 -17.82
N ARG A 96 3.96 4.92 -18.49
CA ARG A 96 5.07 5.75 -18.01
C ARG A 96 4.63 7.20 -17.76
N ASP A 97 3.74 7.72 -18.57
CA ASP A 97 3.19 9.06 -18.42
C ASP A 97 2.38 9.25 -17.12
N ALA A 98 1.70 8.19 -16.64
CA ALA A 98 1.05 8.21 -15.33
C ALA A 98 2.09 8.42 -14.21
N TYR A 99 3.21 7.69 -14.25
CA TYR A 99 4.29 7.88 -13.28
C TYR A 99 4.85 9.30 -13.31
N ASP A 100 5.17 9.81 -14.50
CA ASP A 100 5.77 11.12 -14.67
C ASP A 100 4.83 12.25 -14.16
N LYS A 101 3.51 12.12 -14.40
CA LYS A 101 2.49 13.05 -13.88
C LYS A 101 2.36 12.96 -12.36
N LEU A 102 2.32 11.74 -11.78
CA LEU A 102 2.27 11.54 -10.32
C LEU A 102 3.51 12.10 -9.65
N GLN A 103 4.70 11.85 -10.23
CA GLN A 103 5.96 12.37 -9.73
C GLN A 103 5.99 13.91 -9.76
N ALA A 104 5.48 14.52 -10.83
CA ALA A 104 5.41 15.98 -10.96
C ALA A 104 4.41 16.63 -10.00
N ALA A 105 3.30 15.92 -9.68
CA ALA A 105 2.28 16.39 -8.74
C ALA A 105 2.74 16.31 -7.27
N ALA A 106 3.55 15.30 -6.94
CA ALA A 106 3.99 15.04 -5.57
C ALA A 106 5.16 15.95 -5.15
N ARG A 107 5.19 16.34 -3.86
CA ARG A 107 6.33 17.05 -3.29
C ARG A 107 7.62 16.20 -3.30
N ILE A 108 7.48 14.91 -3.01
CA ILE A 108 8.58 13.95 -2.94
C ILE A 108 8.11 12.66 -3.62
N SER A 109 8.96 12.07 -4.46
CA SER A 109 8.73 10.74 -5.02
C SER A 109 9.89 9.82 -4.65
N ARG A 110 9.57 8.57 -4.25
CA ARG A 110 10.54 7.55 -3.85
C ARG A 110 10.09 6.16 -4.25
N SER A 111 11.07 5.30 -4.55
CA SER A 111 10.86 3.86 -4.75
C SER A 111 11.05 3.10 -3.44
N TRP A 112 10.38 3.52 -2.38
CA TRP A 112 10.30 2.82 -1.09
C TRP A 112 9.11 1.89 -1.11
N GLY A 113 9.14 1.02 -2.07
CA GLY A 113 8.04 0.15 -2.37
C GLY A 113 8.05 -1.13 -1.61
N ASP A 114 7.38 -1.98 -2.23
CA ASP A 114 6.64 -3.16 -1.86
C ASP A 114 5.85 -2.90 -0.57
N ALA A 115 5.71 -3.86 0.32
CA ALA A 115 4.96 -3.75 1.58
C ALA A 115 5.26 -2.48 2.39
N TYR A 116 6.52 -2.02 2.38
CA TYR A 116 6.92 -0.87 3.18
C TYR A 116 6.25 0.43 2.75
N GLY A 117 6.04 0.65 1.45
CA GLY A 117 5.34 1.82 0.94
C GLY A 117 3.91 1.90 1.47
N TYR A 118 3.20 0.78 1.51
CA TYR A 118 1.84 0.71 2.07
C TYR A 118 1.83 0.91 3.58
N LEU A 119 2.81 0.37 4.30
CA LEU A 119 2.97 0.64 5.73
C LEU A 119 3.21 2.12 6.02
N LEU A 120 3.96 2.83 5.15
CA LEU A 120 4.13 4.27 5.24
C LEU A 120 2.79 5.01 5.08
N VAL A 121 1.93 4.61 4.14
CA VAL A 121 0.60 5.20 3.96
C VAL A 121 -0.27 4.94 5.19
N ALA A 122 -0.38 3.69 5.65
CA ALA A 122 -1.18 3.32 6.81
C ALA A 122 -0.79 4.06 8.10
N THR A 123 0.47 4.48 8.20
CA THR A 123 1.02 5.19 9.38
C THR A 123 1.16 6.69 9.19
N GLY A 124 0.63 7.26 8.10
CA GLY A 124 0.61 8.70 7.82
C GLY A 124 1.97 9.29 7.45
N ARG A 125 2.92 8.45 7.03
CA ARG A 125 4.27 8.86 6.60
C ARG A 125 4.38 9.08 5.10
N ALA A 126 3.42 8.54 4.31
CA ALA A 126 3.24 8.80 2.89
C ALA A 126 1.76 9.05 2.60
N GLU A 127 1.45 9.77 1.52
CA GLU A 127 0.09 10.08 1.10
C GLU A 127 -0.39 9.16 -0.01
N LEU A 128 0.56 8.58 -0.75
CA LEU A 128 0.26 7.79 -1.94
C LEU A 128 1.27 6.66 -2.11
N MET A 129 0.75 5.46 -2.37
CA MET A 129 1.49 4.33 -2.91
C MET A 129 0.76 3.81 -4.16
N VAL A 130 1.45 3.68 -5.30
CA VAL A 130 0.89 3.17 -6.55
C VAL A 130 1.79 2.09 -7.10
N ASP A 131 1.20 0.91 -7.34
CA ASP A 131 1.88 -0.16 -8.05
C ASP A 131 1.06 -0.63 -9.26
N PRO A 132 1.69 -0.65 -10.44
CA PRO A 132 1.02 -1.04 -11.68
C PRO A 132 0.98 -2.56 -11.92
N MET A 133 1.68 -3.34 -11.11
CA MET A 133 1.76 -4.80 -11.25
C MET A 133 1.66 -5.45 -9.87
N MET A 134 0.52 -6.08 -9.58
CA MET A 134 0.18 -6.68 -8.29
C MET A 134 -0.44 -8.05 -8.47
N HIS A 135 -0.30 -8.87 -7.46
CA HIS A 135 -1.00 -10.15 -7.31
C HIS A 135 -1.89 -10.12 -6.06
N VAL A 136 -2.78 -11.09 -5.94
CA VAL A 136 -3.69 -11.18 -4.80
C VAL A 136 -2.96 -11.30 -3.45
N TRP A 137 -1.81 -11.97 -3.43
CA TRP A 137 -1.01 -12.12 -2.21
C TRP A 137 -0.30 -10.82 -1.79
N ASP A 138 -0.03 -9.92 -2.74
CA ASP A 138 0.48 -8.59 -2.45
C ASP A 138 -0.63 -7.70 -1.84
N CYS A 139 -1.88 -7.84 -2.32
CA CYS A 139 -3.00 -6.94 -1.98
C CYS A 139 -3.77 -7.35 -0.72
N ALA A 140 -3.87 -8.65 -0.42
CA ALA A 140 -4.81 -9.16 0.59
C ALA A 140 -4.58 -8.62 2.00
N ALA A 141 -3.31 -8.39 2.38
CA ALA A 141 -2.97 -7.79 3.67
C ALA A 141 -3.18 -6.26 3.67
N LEU A 142 -2.97 -5.62 2.52
CA LEU A 142 -2.88 -4.17 2.40
C LEU A 142 -4.23 -3.49 2.55
N GLN A 143 -5.27 -4.02 1.88
CA GLN A 143 -6.58 -3.41 1.85
C GLN A 143 -7.16 -3.15 3.25
N PRO A 144 -7.33 -4.15 4.15
CA PRO A 144 -7.90 -3.90 5.46
C PRO A 144 -7.03 -2.99 6.33
N VAL A 145 -5.69 -3.06 6.19
CA VAL A 145 -4.78 -2.20 6.97
C VAL A 145 -4.92 -0.73 6.55
N ILE A 146 -5.00 -0.46 5.24
CA ILE A 146 -5.16 0.91 4.72
C ILE A 146 -6.54 1.46 5.05
N GLU A 147 -7.61 0.69 4.81
CA GLU A 147 -9.00 1.12 5.04
C GLU A 147 -9.26 1.40 6.53
N GLU A 148 -8.83 0.51 7.43
CA GLU A 148 -9.00 0.66 8.87
C GLU A 148 -8.09 1.76 9.46
N ALA A 149 -7.02 2.15 8.77
CA ALA A 149 -6.22 3.34 9.09
C ALA A 149 -6.91 4.65 8.67
N GLY A 150 -8.04 4.58 7.93
CA GLY A 150 -8.80 5.70 7.42
C GLY A 150 -8.39 6.16 6.02
N GLY A 151 -7.63 5.35 5.29
CA GLY A 151 -7.25 5.57 3.90
C GLY A 151 -8.17 4.86 2.89
N THR A 152 -7.71 4.80 1.63
CA THR A 152 -8.39 4.07 0.56
C THR A 152 -7.42 3.12 -0.12
N PHE A 153 -7.91 1.91 -0.47
CA PHE A 153 -7.20 0.94 -1.27
C PHE A 153 -8.08 0.52 -2.45
N THR A 154 -7.63 0.80 -3.68
CA THR A 154 -8.39 0.55 -4.90
C THR A 154 -7.50 0.05 -6.03
N ASP A 155 -8.12 -0.46 -7.10
CA ASP A 155 -7.47 -0.53 -8.40
C ASP A 155 -7.33 0.87 -9.04
N TRP A 156 -6.74 0.95 -10.24
CA TRP A 156 -6.57 2.22 -10.97
C TRP A 156 -7.86 2.79 -11.54
N ASN A 157 -8.98 2.06 -11.47
CA ASN A 157 -10.32 2.56 -11.80
C ASN A 157 -11.04 3.13 -10.58
N GLY A 158 -10.47 2.98 -9.39
CA GLY A 158 -11.07 3.39 -8.13
C GLY A 158 -11.99 2.34 -7.52
N THR A 159 -11.92 1.07 -7.97
CA THR A 159 -12.70 -0.03 -7.41
C THR A 159 -11.97 -0.64 -6.22
N PRO A 160 -12.56 -0.68 -5.01
CA PRO A 160 -11.99 -1.39 -3.89
C PRO A 160 -11.94 -2.90 -4.14
N THR A 161 -10.74 -3.46 -4.29
CA THR A 161 -10.55 -4.89 -4.58
C THR A 161 -9.11 -5.32 -4.30
N ILE A 162 -8.95 -6.61 -3.94
CA ILE A 162 -7.65 -7.28 -3.83
C ILE A 162 -7.34 -8.14 -5.07
N HIS A 163 -8.26 -8.23 -6.04
CA HIS A 163 -8.17 -9.13 -7.19
C HIS A 163 -7.73 -8.43 -8.48
N ALA A 164 -7.45 -7.13 -8.43
CA ALA A 164 -6.87 -6.42 -9.56
C ALA A 164 -5.36 -6.69 -9.70
N THR A 165 -4.83 -6.41 -10.91
CA THR A 165 -3.39 -6.53 -11.20
C THR A 165 -2.61 -5.26 -10.91
N ASN A 166 -3.22 -4.29 -10.26
CA ASN A 166 -2.64 -3.00 -9.90
C ASN A 166 -3.30 -2.46 -8.64
N SER A 167 -2.68 -1.47 -8.00
CA SER A 167 -3.23 -0.88 -6.79
C SER A 167 -2.89 0.60 -6.63
N ILE A 168 -3.78 1.28 -5.92
CA ILE A 168 -3.60 2.64 -5.40
C ILE A 168 -3.97 2.59 -3.91
N ALA A 169 -3.04 2.98 -3.05
CA ALA A 169 -3.32 3.23 -1.63
C ALA A 169 -3.08 4.70 -1.32
N THR A 170 -4.07 5.35 -0.71
CA THR A 170 -3.97 6.77 -0.36
C THR A 170 -4.44 7.05 1.07
N ASN A 171 -4.21 8.28 1.52
CA ASN A 171 -4.80 8.81 2.75
C ASN A 171 -6.30 9.16 2.62
N GLY A 172 -6.95 8.83 1.51
CA GLY A 172 -8.33 9.15 1.20
C GLY A 172 -8.53 10.55 0.59
N LEU A 173 -7.73 11.53 1.00
CA LEU A 173 -7.89 12.93 0.57
C LEU A 173 -7.34 13.20 -0.83
N VAL A 174 -6.33 12.46 -1.26
CA VAL A 174 -5.70 12.63 -2.58
C VAL A 174 -6.21 11.66 -3.64
N LEU A 175 -7.20 10.79 -3.32
CA LEU A 175 -7.66 9.74 -4.24
C LEU A 175 -8.16 10.30 -5.58
N ASP A 176 -9.01 11.32 -5.56
CA ASP A 176 -9.60 11.88 -6.78
C ASP A 176 -8.55 12.53 -7.68
N GLU A 177 -7.54 13.21 -7.10
CA GLU A 177 -6.39 13.76 -7.81
C GLU A 177 -5.60 12.63 -8.50
N VAL A 178 -5.33 11.54 -7.80
CA VAL A 178 -4.61 10.37 -8.32
C VAL A 178 -5.40 9.69 -9.43
N LEU A 179 -6.70 9.43 -9.24
CA LEU A 179 -7.56 8.78 -10.24
C LEU A 179 -7.67 9.62 -11.51
N THR A 180 -7.69 10.95 -11.40
CA THR A 180 -7.67 11.84 -12.57
C THR A 180 -6.41 11.63 -13.40
N ILE A 181 -5.25 11.49 -12.75
CA ILE A 181 -3.98 11.24 -13.42
C ILE A 181 -3.94 9.83 -14.02
N THR A 182 -4.30 8.82 -13.26
CA THR A 182 -4.19 7.41 -13.69
C THR A 182 -5.20 7.01 -14.75
N ARG A 183 -6.35 7.66 -14.87
CA ARG A 183 -7.35 7.40 -15.92
C ARG A 183 -7.06 8.09 -17.25
N GLN A 184 -6.33 9.19 -17.24
CA GLN A 184 -6.03 10.01 -18.43
C GLN A 184 -4.68 9.67 -19.07
N ALA A 185 -3.94 8.79 -18.49
CA ALA A 185 -2.59 8.43 -18.89
C ALA A 185 -2.56 7.15 -19.72
#